data_d86254ba16174f1da08bab6f1d55a1ec
#
_entry.id   d86254ba16174f1da08bab6f1d55a1ec
#
_cell.length_a   1.000
_cell.length_b   1.000
_cell.length_c   1.000
_cell.angle_alpha   90.00
_cell.angle_beta   90.00
_cell.angle_gamma   90.00
#
_symmetry.space_group_name_H-M   'P 1'
#
loop_
_entity.id
_entity.type
_entity.pdbx_description
1 polymer ?
#
loop_
_entity_poly.entity_id
_entity_poly.type
_entity_poly.pdbx_seq_one_letter_code
_entity_poly.pdbx_strand_id
1 'polypeptide(L)'
;MLHTVALGAFVLALLPNVAEAAPAKRVAKKAAVTKTARVSKTFAKGAPRMVAAGKRRSVIVAAPPKPSFGQLAGLHSVQDDLDLKSSVAFVIDQDTREVLVRKNDSAVLPIASITKLMTGLIVSEAKLPLDEQVTITEEDVDTEKHSSSRLKVGTTLTRRDLMHLALMSSENRAAHALGRTYPGGMSAFVSAMNNKARELGMRDTQYVEPTGLSSRNQSSAKDLATLVNIAYSDPMLREFSTSPGTHVEVGNRLLAYNNTNRLVHNPNWEIGLQKTGYISEAGQCLVMQAKVAGRKLIMVFLDSAGKLSRIGDAERVRKWLETHGVPTHAPVVPSGNTVIRQVSG
;
A
#
# COMPACT_ATOMS: atom_id res chain seq x y z
N MET A 1 50.03 17.40 47.09
CA MET A 1 51.16 17.86 46.24
C MET A 1 50.75 17.65 44.82
N LEU A 2 50.69 18.59 44.23
CA LEU A 2 51.01 19.56 43.20
C LEU A 2 49.94 19.60 42.09
N HIS A 3 49.41 20.76 41.97
CA HIS A 3 48.61 21.31 40.89
C HIS A 3 49.43 21.46 39.60
N THR A 4 48.80 21.28 38.44
CA THR A 4 49.21 22.07 37.26
C THR A 4 47.97 22.42 36.44
N VAL A 5 47.70 23.71 36.39
CA VAL A 5 46.75 24.40 35.53
C VAL A 5 47.49 24.69 34.22
N ALA A 6 46.87 24.39 33.09
CA ALA A 6 47.32 24.92 31.79
C ALA A 6 46.20 25.67 31.11
N LEU A 7 46.47 26.99 31.00
CA LEU A 7 45.73 28.02 30.26
C LEU A 7 46.10 27.90 28.77
N GLY A 8 45.14 27.89 27.87
CA GLY A 8 45.40 27.87 26.42
C GLY A 8 44.39 28.70 25.64
N ALA A 9 44.79 29.83 25.29
CA ALA A 9 44.50 30.88 24.33
C ALA A 9 43.30 30.71 23.37
N PHE A 10 42.45 31.77 23.43
CA PHE A 10 41.47 32.19 22.43
C PHE A 10 42.19 32.73 21.18
N VAL A 11 41.91 32.19 20.00
CA VAL A 11 42.25 32.79 18.72
C VAL A 11 40.95 33.24 18.04
N LEU A 12 40.80 34.57 17.98
CA LEU A 12 39.76 35.30 17.27
C LEU A 12 40.19 35.39 15.80
N ALA A 13 39.50 34.72 14.89
CA ALA A 13 39.72 34.89 13.45
C ALA A 13 38.60 35.75 12.85
N LEU A 14 39.03 36.87 12.29
CA LEU A 14 38.25 37.85 11.55
C LEU A 14 37.71 37.27 10.25
N LEU A 15 36.41 37.45 10.02
CA LEU A 15 35.75 37.20 8.74
C LEU A 15 35.91 38.39 7.80
N PRO A 16 36.17 38.22 6.50
CA PRO A 16 35.97 39.27 5.52
C PRO A 16 34.53 39.29 5.00
N ASN A 17 33.97 40.49 5.02
CA ASN A 17 32.73 40.90 4.39
C ASN A 17 32.81 40.69 2.87
N VAL A 18 31.87 39.94 2.27
CA VAL A 18 31.69 39.93 0.83
C VAL A 18 30.30 40.44 0.51
N ALA A 19 30.29 41.47 -0.31
CA ALA A 19 29.18 42.29 -0.71
C ALA A 19 28.09 41.51 -1.46
N GLU A 20 26.86 41.86 -1.14
CA GLU A 20 25.60 41.50 -1.75
C GLU A 20 25.52 42.04 -3.18
N ALA A 21 25.30 41.12 -4.17
CA ALA A 21 25.00 41.51 -5.55
C ALA A 21 23.53 41.20 -5.82
N ALA A 22 22.74 42.22 -6.09
CA ALA A 22 21.31 42.16 -6.44
C ALA A 22 21.06 41.49 -7.79
N PRO A 23 19.91 40.79 -7.98
CA PRO A 23 19.60 40.15 -9.24
C PRO A 23 19.03 41.12 -10.27
N ALA A 24 19.59 41.08 -11.47
CA ALA A 24 19.14 41.84 -12.65
C ALA A 24 17.78 41.36 -13.15
N LYS A 25 16.87 42.29 -13.32
CA LYS A 25 15.54 42.12 -13.96
C LYS A 25 15.70 41.84 -15.46
N ARG A 26 15.30 40.67 -15.95
CA ARG A 26 15.11 40.38 -17.37
C ARG A 26 13.79 40.96 -17.85
N VAL A 27 13.86 41.96 -18.70
CA VAL A 27 12.75 42.58 -19.42
C VAL A 27 12.36 41.65 -20.58
N ALA A 28 11.08 41.21 -20.62
CA ALA A 28 10.52 40.46 -21.73
C ALA A 28 10.14 41.42 -22.86
N LYS A 29 10.76 41.26 -24.05
CA LYS A 29 10.36 41.97 -25.28
C LYS A 29 9.13 41.29 -25.86
N LYS A 30 8.02 42.02 -25.93
CA LYS A 30 6.85 41.72 -26.75
C LYS A 30 7.18 41.95 -28.22
N ALA A 31 7.06 40.90 -29.05
CA ALA A 31 7.09 41.05 -30.49
C ALA A 31 5.68 41.42 -31.01
N ALA A 32 5.59 42.50 -31.73
CA ALA A 32 4.38 42.99 -32.37
C ALA A 32 4.05 42.18 -33.64
N VAL A 33 2.79 41.76 -33.74
CA VAL A 33 2.25 41.13 -34.95
C VAL A 33 1.74 42.26 -35.88
N THR A 34 2.39 42.40 -37.03
CA THR A 34 1.94 43.30 -38.10
C THR A 34 0.96 42.52 -38.99
N LYS A 35 -0.27 43.05 -39.05
CA LYS A 35 -1.27 42.67 -40.06
C LYS A 35 -0.93 43.34 -41.37
N THR A 36 -0.81 42.58 -42.46
CA THR A 36 -1.00 43.14 -43.80
C THR A 36 -2.06 42.33 -44.53
N ALA A 37 -2.98 43.08 -45.11
CA ALA A 37 -4.14 42.60 -45.84
C ALA A 37 -3.91 42.65 -47.35
N ARG A 38 -4.71 41.83 -48.02
CA ARG A 38 -5.19 41.95 -49.43
C ARG A 38 -4.26 41.40 -50.55
N VAL A 39 -4.79 40.51 -51.38
CA VAL A 39 -5.47 40.82 -52.67
C VAL A 39 -5.88 39.53 -53.39
N SER A 40 -7.18 39.56 -53.81
CA SER A 40 -7.79 39.10 -55.06
C SER A 40 -7.64 37.67 -55.60
N LYS A 41 -8.77 37.07 -55.69
CA LYS A 41 -9.45 36.23 -56.67
C LYS A 41 -8.70 35.87 -57.97
N THR A 42 -8.60 34.56 -58.24
CA THR A 42 -8.87 34.02 -59.57
C THR A 42 -9.55 32.65 -59.44
N PHE A 43 -10.62 32.46 -60.18
CA PHE A 43 -11.39 31.21 -60.31
C PHE A 43 -10.58 30.24 -61.16
N ALA A 44 -10.38 29.02 -60.70
CA ALA A 44 -10.03 27.89 -61.56
C ALA A 44 -10.90 26.69 -61.19
N LYS A 45 -11.50 26.11 -62.24
CA LYS A 45 -12.47 25.02 -62.21
C LYS A 45 -11.88 23.70 -61.65
N GLY A 46 -12.66 23.07 -60.82
CA GLY A 46 -12.96 21.64 -60.72
C GLY A 46 -11.86 20.60 -60.86
N ALA A 47 -11.40 20.09 -59.70
CA ALA A 47 -10.97 18.71 -59.58
C ALA A 47 -11.70 18.07 -58.41
N PRO A 48 -12.09 16.79 -58.41
CA PRO A 48 -12.85 16.17 -57.36
C PRO A 48 -11.95 16.04 -56.10
N ARG A 49 -12.43 16.67 -55.00
CA ARG A 49 -11.79 16.58 -53.69
C ARG A 49 -11.95 15.14 -53.18
N MET A 50 -10.91 14.33 -53.22
CA MET A 50 -10.87 13.04 -52.52
C MET A 50 -11.07 13.33 -51.02
N VAL A 51 -12.22 12.93 -50.49
CA VAL A 51 -12.50 12.93 -49.07
C VAL A 51 -11.58 11.87 -48.46
N ALA A 52 -10.56 12.31 -47.74
CA ALA A 52 -9.70 11.40 -46.97
C ALA A 52 -10.61 10.64 -46.02
N ALA A 53 -10.66 9.30 -46.21
CA ALA A 53 -11.37 8.40 -45.32
C ALA A 53 -10.77 8.56 -43.91
N GLY A 54 -11.50 9.19 -43.03
CA GLY A 54 -11.10 9.31 -41.62
C GLY A 54 -10.83 7.94 -41.07
N LYS A 55 -9.62 7.71 -40.55
CA LYS A 55 -9.27 6.51 -39.82
C LYS A 55 -10.30 6.36 -38.69
N ARG A 56 -11.25 5.43 -38.84
CA ARG A 56 -12.11 5.00 -37.74
C ARG A 56 -11.21 4.53 -36.62
N ARG A 57 -11.11 5.31 -35.55
CA ARG A 57 -10.55 4.84 -34.28
C ARG A 57 -11.44 3.68 -33.84
N SER A 58 -10.94 2.45 -33.97
CA SER A 58 -11.55 1.30 -33.31
C SER A 58 -11.54 1.57 -31.82
N VAL A 59 -12.70 1.75 -31.23
CA VAL A 59 -12.85 1.77 -29.78
C VAL A 59 -12.59 0.35 -29.33
N ILE A 60 -11.40 0.12 -28.79
CA ILE A 60 -11.09 -1.15 -28.08
C ILE A 60 -11.96 -1.13 -26.83
N VAL A 61 -13.07 -1.84 -26.85
CA VAL A 61 -13.88 -2.10 -25.65
C VAL A 61 -13.02 -3.03 -24.79
N ALA A 62 -12.50 -2.48 -23.67
CA ALA A 62 -11.78 -3.30 -22.73
C ALA A 62 -12.68 -4.43 -22.23
N ALA A 63 -12.17 -5.65 -22.21
CA ALA A 63 -12.90 -6.78 -21.62
C ALA A 63 -13.27 -6.45 -20.15
N PRO A 64 -14.45 -6.86 -19.67
CA PRO A 64 -14.82 -6.64 -18.30
C PRO A 64 -13.77 -7.26 -17.36
N PRO A 65 -13.46 -6.64 -16.21
CA PRO A 65 -12.51 -7.19 -15.26
C PRO A 65 -12.99 -8.56 -14.79
N LYS A 66 -12.05 -9.48 -14.57
CA LYS A 66 -12.35 -10.79 -14.01
C LYS A 66 -13.00 -10.62 -12.61
N PRO A 67 -14.06 -11.35 -12.29
CA PRO A 67 -14.67 -11.27 -10.97
C PRO A 67 -13.70 -11.79 -9.90
N SER A 68 -13.76 -11.20 -8.71
CA SER A 68 -13.03 -11.66 -7.53
C SER A 68 -13.61 -12.98 -6.99
N PHE A 69 -12.86 -13.64 -6.11
CA PHE A 69 -13.35 -14.87 -5.45
C PHE A 69 -14.58 -14.58 -4.58
N GLY A 70 -14.64 -13.44 -3.90
CA GLY A 70 -15.81 -13.03 -3.12
C GLY A 70 -17.04 -12.75 -3.99
N GLN A 71 -16.85 -12.19 -5.20
CA GLN A 71 -17.93 -12.04 -6.19
C GLN A 71 -18.45 -13.40 -6.68
N LEU A 72 -17.54 -14.31 -7.04
CA LEU A 72 -17.90 -15.67 -7.46
C LEU A 72 -18.62 -16.43 -6.36
N ALA A 73 -18.28 -16.20 -5.11
CA ALA A 73 -18.89 -16.80 -3.95
C ALA A 73 -20.20 -16.10 -3.49
N GLY A 74 -20.64 -15.05 -4.18
CA GLY A 74 -21.86 -14.33 -3.84
C GLY A 74 -21.77 -13.49 -2.56
N LEU A 75 -20.59 -13.26 -1.98
CA LEU A 75 -20.44 -12.58 -0.71
C LEU A 75 -20.85 -11.10 -0.75
N HIS A 76 -20.90 -10.48 -1.94
CA HIS A 76 -21.36 -9.10 -2.13
C HIS A 76 -22.88 -8.94 -1.97
N SER A 77 -23.66 -10.04 -1.98
CA SER A 77 -25.12 -10.00 -1.79
C SER A 77 -25.52 -9.75 -0.35
N VAL A 78 -24.62 -9.97 0.61
CA VAL A 78 -24.88 -9.75 2.03
C VAL A 78 -24.92 -8.25 2.31
N GLN A 79 -26.09 -7.78 2.75
CA GLN A 79 -26.31 -6.40 3.16
C GLN A 79 -25.82 -6.16 4.59
N ASP A 80 -25.48 -4.92 4.91
CA ASP A 80 -25.13 -4.46 6.23
C ASP A 80 -25.63 -3.02 6.45
N ASP A 81 -25.79 -2.62 7.71
CA ASP A 81 -26.36 -1.33 8.09
C ASP A 81 -25.48 -0.11 7.70
N LEU A 82 -24.23 -0.36 7.35
CA LEU A 82 -23.27 0.69 6.97
C LEU A 82 -23.08 0.83 5.47
N ASP A 83 -23.80 0.02 4.66
CA ASP A 83 -23.66 -0.03 3.18
C ASP A 83 -22.19 -0.19 2.75
N LEU A 84 -21.46 -1.12 3.40
CA LEU A 84 -20.06 -1.39 3.11
C LEU A 84 -19.93 -2.04 1.73
N LYS A 85 -18.98 -1.53 0.95
CA LYS A 85 -18.67 -2.02 -0.40
C LYS A 85 -17.71 -3.20 -0.40
N SER A 86 -17.09 -3.47 0.74
CA SER A 86 -16.32 -4.69 1.00
C SER A 86 -17.26 -5.86 1.20
N SER A 87 -16.98 -7.00 0.55
CA SER A 87 -17.76 -8.22 0.73
C SER A 87 -17.48 -8.86 2.09
N VAL A 88 -16.31 -8.56 2.67
CA VAL A 88 -15.90 -8.99 4.01
C VAL A 88 -15.50 -7.77 4.81
N ALA A 89 -16.03 -7.63 6.03
CA ALA A 89 -15.63 -6.60 6.96
C ALA A 89 -15.59 -7.14 8.39
N PHE A 90 -14.57 -6.74 9.15
CA PHE A 90 -14.44 -7.05 10.56
C PHE A 90 -13.80 -5.87 11.28
N VAL A 91 -14.50 -5.33 12.28
CA VAL A 91 -14.00 -4.23 13.11
C VAL A 91 -14.11 -4.64 14.58
N ILE A 92 -12.99 -4.57 15.26
CA ILE A 92 -12.89 -4.96 16.66
C ILE A 92 -12.14 -3.89 17.44
N ASP A 93 -12.59 -3.63 18.65
CA ASP A 93 -11.82 -2.86 19.62
C ASP A 93 -10.60 -3.65 20.07
N GLN A 94 -9.43 -3.06 19.96
CA GLN A 94 -8.15 -3.72 20.23
C GLN A 94 -7.97 -4.05 21.71
N ASP A 95 -8.42 -3.14 22.59
CA ASP A 95 -8.21 -3.26 24.05
C ASP A 95 -9.29 -4.15 24.70
N THR A 96 -10.56 -3.99 24.34
CA THR A 96 -11.68 -4.73 24.94
C THR A 96 -12.04 -6.02 24.21
N ARG A 97 -11.58 -6.19 22.97
CA ARG A 97 -11.92 -7.30 22.07
C ARG A 97 -13.40 -7.32 21.65
N GLU A 98 -14.14 -6.25 21.91
CA GLU A 98 -15.51 -6.08 21.44
C GLU A 98 -15.56 -6.03 19.91
N VAL A 99 -16.43 -6.84 19.32
CA VAL A 99 -16.69 -6.83 17.88
C VAL A 99 -17.74 -5.79 17.56
N LEU A 100 -17.35 -4.77 16.78
CA LEU A 100 -18.21 -3.62 16.44
C LEU A 100 -18.90 -3.80 15.09
N VAL A 101 -18.22 -4.38 14.11
CA VAL A 101 -18.77 -4.68 12.78
C VAL A 101 -18.34 -6.08 12.36
N ARG A 102 -19.30 -6.81 11.78
CA ARG A 102 -19.09 -8.16 11.27
C ARG A 102 -19.87 -8.36 9.98
N LYS A 103 -19.17 -8.72 8.91
CA LYS A 103 -19.76 -9.11 7.62
C LYS A 103 -18.88 -10.20 7.01
N ASN A 104 -19.39 -11.41 6.83
CA ASN A 104 -18.67 -12.55 6.25
C ASN A 104 -17.26 -12.78 6.84
N ASP A 105 -17.05 -12.49 8.11
CA ASP A 105 -15.74 -12.38 8.76
C ASP A 105 -14.93 -13.68 8.83
N SER A 106 -15.57 -14.83 8.59
CA SER A 106 -14.94 -16.15 8.52
C SER A 106 -14.70 -16.64 7.08
N ALA A 107 -15.08 -15.85 6.06
CA ALA A 107 -14.80 -16.19 4.67
C ALA A 107 -13.30 -16.15 4.41
N VAL A 108 -12.77 -17.24 3.82
CA VAL A 108 -11.37 -17.37 3.44
C VAL A 108 -11.20 -16.89 2.01
N LEU A 109 -10.46 -15.79 1.83
CA LEU A 109 -10.26 -15.14 0.53
C LEU A 109 -8.77 -14.89 0.28
N PRO A 110 -8.37 -14.72 -0.99
CA PRO A 110 -7.07 -14.17 -1.33
C PRO A 110 -6.90 -12.79 -0.68
N ILE A 111 -5.73 -12.53 -0.11
CA ILE A 111 -5.48 -11.32 0.69
C ILE A 111 -4.54 -10.32 0.02
N ALA A 112 -4.05 -10.67 -1.16
CA ALA A 112 -3.11 -9.83 -1.90
C ALA A 112 -1.95 -9.35 -1.01
N SER A 113 -1.49 -8.12 -1.20
CA SER A 113 -0.34 -7.55 -0.47
C SER A 113 -0.55 -7.33 1.03
N ILE A 114 -1.69 -7.71 1.62
CA ILE A 114 -1.81 -7.82 3.08
C ILE A 114 -0.78 -8.83 3.62
N THR A 115 -0.44 -9.84 2.82
CA THR A 115 0.65 -10.80 3.04
C THR A 115 1.94 -10.14 3.56
N LYS A 116 2.27 -8.93 3.07
CA LYS A 116 3.50 -8.23 3.43
C LYS A 116 3.58 -7.81 4.91
N LEU A 117 2.45 -7.80 5.64
CA LEU A 117 2.51 -7.65 7.10
C LEU A 117 3.16 -8.86 7.76
N MET A 118 2.80 -10.08 7.35
CA MET A 118 3.46 -11.30 7.83
C MET A 118 4.92 -11.33 7.39
N THR A 119 5.21 -10.94 6.14
CA THR A 119 6.60 -10.81 5.66
C THR A 119 7.43 -9.89 6.54
N GLY A 120 6.92 -8.69 6.85
CA GLY A 120 7.59 -7.75 7.75
C GLY A 120 7.77 -8.32 9.16
N LEU A 121 6.77 -8.99 9.72
CA LEU A 121 6.82 -9.60 11.03
C LEU A 121 7.92 -10.69 11.12
N ILE A 122 7.99 -11.60 10.15
CA ILE A 122 9.02 -12.64 10.10
C ILE A 122 10.43 -12.05 9.98
N VAL A 123 10.61 -11.02 9.13
CA VAL A 123 11.92 -10.36 8.98
C VAL A 123 12.32 -9.63 10.27
N SER A 124 11.38 -8.95 10.93
CA SER A 124 11.62 -8.27 12.20
C SER A 124 12.00 -9.24 13.32
N GLU A 125 11.24 -10.32 13.49
CA GLU A 125 11.50 -11.34 14.51
C GLU A 125 12.81 -12.10 14.30
N ALA A 126 13.25 -12.24 13.06
CA ALA A 126 14.52 -12.90 12.73
C ALA A 126 15.76 -12.09 13.18
N LYS A 127 15.60 -10.81 13.53
CA LYS A 127 16.66 -9.90 14.00
C LYS A 127 17.89 -9.89 13.09
N LEU A 128 17.68 -10.04 11.78
CA LEU A 128 18.74 -9.94 10.79
C LEU A 128 19.29 -8.52 10.74
N PRO A 129 20.57 -8.32 10.37
CA PRO A 129 21.14 -6.98 10.22
C PRO A 129 20.33 -6.13 9.26
N LEU A 130 19.81 -4.99 9.73
CA LEU A 130 18.98 -4.09 8.94
C LEU A 130 19.78 -3.25 7.94
N ASP A 131 21.07 -3.09 8.17
CA ASP A 131 22.04 -2.42 7.31
C ASP A 131 22.66 -3.34 6.25
N GLU A 132 22.35 -4.64 6.30
CA GLU A 132 22.77 -5.60 5.27
C GLU A 132 22.26 -5.16 3.89
N GLN A 133 23.23 -5.14 2.94
CA GLN A 133 22.95 -4.77 1.55
C GLN A 133 22.38 -5.96 0.80
N VAL A 134 21.18 -5.78 0.26
CA VAL A 134 20.46 -6.80 -0.52
C VAL A 134 20.27 -6.30 -1.94
N THR A 135 20.74 -7.08 -2.92
CA THR A 135 20.60 -6.76 -4.34
C THR A 135 19.35 -7.43 -4.91
N ILE A 136 18.56 -6.66 -5.64
CA ILE A 136 17.42 -7.16 -6.42
C ILE A 136 17.96 -7.97 -7.61
N THR A 137 17.51 -9.20 -7.73
CA THR A 137 17.92 -10.14 -8.80
C THR A 137 16.77 -10.43 -9.76
N GLU A 138 17.04 -11.20 -10.82
CA GLU A 138 16.01 -11.67 -11.75
C GLU A 138 14.94 -12.54 -11.03
N GLU A 139 15.32 -13.25 -9.97
CA GLU A 139 14.38 -14.02 -9.16
C GLU A 139 13.30 -13.16 -8.51
N ASP A 140 13.58 -11.88 -8.25
CA ASP A 140 12.64 -10.95 -7.63
C ASP A 140 11.64 -10.34 -8.65
N VAL A 141 11.78 -10.68 -9.93
CA VAL A 141 10.87 -10.22 -10.97
C VAL A 141 9.57 -11.03 -10.95
N ASP A 142 8.44 -10.33 -10.84
CA ASP A 142 7.12 -10.96 -10.87
C ASP A 142 6.81 -11.56 -12.25
N THR A 143 6.73 -12.90 -12.28
CA THR A 143 6.36 -13.69 -13.47
C THR A 143 4.92 -14.18 -13.43
N GLU A 144 4.20 -13.99 -12.30
CA GLU A 144 2.82 -14.46 -12.11
C GLU A 144 1.78 -13.43 -12.57
N LYS A 145 1.95 -12.18 -12.16
CA LYS A 145 1.01 -11.08 -12.46
C LYS A 145 1.62 -9.99 -13.33
N HIS A 146 2.92 -10.10 -13.63
CA HIS A 146 3.66 -9.11 -14.41
C HIS A 146 3.53 -7.68 -13.86
N SER A 147 3.52 -7.56 -12.53
CA SER A 147 3.46 -6.26 -11.86
C SER A 147 4.71 -5.44 -12.14
N SER A 148 4.51 -4.15 -12.40
CA SER A 148 5.63 -3.24 -12.63
C SER A 148 6.32 -2.86 -11.31
N SER A 149 7.65 -2.71 -11.36
CA SER A 149 8.44 -2.20 -10.24
C SER A 149 9.43 -1.14 -10.72
N ARG A 150 9.71 -0.17 -9.85
CA ARG A 150 10.75 0.83 -10.07
C ARG A 150 12.12 0.39 -9.55
N LEU A 151 12.15 -0.62 -8.69
CA LEU A 151 13.38 -1.29 -8.29
C LEU A 151 13.84 -2.20 -9.46
N LYS A 152 14.88 -1.78 -10.16
CA LYS A 152 15.43 -2.57 -11.25
C LYS A 152 16.33 -3.68 -10.72
N VAL A 153 16.46 -4.75 -11.47
CA VAL A 153 17.49 -5.77 -11.24
C VAL A 153 18.86 -5.09 -11.20
N GLY A 154 19.70 -5.51 -10.26
CA GLY A 154 20.98 -4.89 -9.94
C GLY A 154 20.89 -3.72 -8.95
N THR A 155 19.68 -3.28 -8.55
CA THR A 155 19.52 -2.29 -7.48
C THR A 155 19.89 -2.92 -6.14
N THR A 156 20.77 -2.27 -5.37
CA THR A 156 21.15 -2.70 -4.01
C THR A 156 20.61 -1.69 -3.01
N LEU A 157 19.91 -2.17 -1.98
CA LEU A 157 19.34 -1.39 -0.88
C LEU A 157 19.59 -2.11 0.44
N THR A 158 19.49 -1.38 1.54
CA THR A 158 19.54 -2.01 2.85
C THR A 158 18.30 -2.89 3.09
N ARG A 159 18.40 -3.90 3.95
CA ARG A 159 17.25 -4.71 4.39
C ARG A 159 16.17 -3.81 5.00
N ARG A 160 16.55 -2.76 5.74
CA ARG A 160 15.66 -1.73 6.28
C ARG A 160 14.86 -1.05 5.17
N ASP A 161 15.52 -0.57 4.11
CA ASP A 161 14.85 0.11 3.00
C ASP A 161 13.88 -0.82 2.26
N LEU A 162 14.27 -2.07 2.05
CA LEU A 162 13.39 -3.07 1.46
C LEU A 162 12.14 -3.32 2.31
N MET A 163 12.28 -3.46 3.65
CA MET A 163 11.14 -3.57 4.55
C MET A 163 10.24 -2.34 4.49
N HIS A 164 10.82 -1.15 4.52
CA HIS A 164 10.07 0.10 4.42
C HIS A 164 9.28 0.18 3.11
N LEU A 165 9.92 -0.12 1.98
CA LEU A 165 9.27 -0.12 0.66
C LEU A 165 8.17 -1.19 0.55
N ALA A 166 8.38 -2.38 1.10
CA ALA A 166 7.40 -3.46 1.09
C ALA A 166 6.13 -3.10 1.89
N LEU A 167 6.28 -2.46 3.06
CA LEU A 167 5.18 -2.13 3.95
C LEU A 167 4.46 -0.85 3.52
N MET A 168 5.17 0.22 3.22
CA MET A 168 4.62 1.54 2.87
C MET A 168 4.05 1.57 1.45
N SER A 169 4.91 1.27 0.46
CA SER A 169 4.55 1.39 -0.97
C SER A 169 4.12 0.07 -1.61
N SER A 170 4.12 -1.01 -0.82
CA SER A 170 3.73 -2.34 -1.30
C SER A 170 4.63 -2.91 -2.40
N GLU A 171 5.94 -2.57 -2.39
CA GLU A 171 6.90 -2.97 -3.41
C GLU A 171 7.10 -4.49 -3.42
N ASN A 172 6.77 -5.15 -4.55
CA ASN A 172 6.79 -6.61 -4.65
C ASN A 172 8.22 -7.16 -4.68
N ARG A 173 9.13 -6.55 -5.44
CA ARG A 173 10.53 -6.99 -5.51
C ARG A 173 11.22 -6.88 -4.17
N ALA A 174 10.90 -5.84 -3.38
CA ALA A 174 11.42 -5.69 -2.04
C ALA A 174 10.95 -6.83 -1.13
N ALA A 175 9.66 -7.15 -1.14
CA ALA A 175 9.12 -8.25 -0.34
C ALA A 175 9.68 -9.62 -0.75
N HIS A 176 9.84 -9.86 -2.05
CA HIS A 176 10.43 -11.10 -2.57
C HIS A 176 11.90 -11.25 -2.15
N ALA A 177 12.70 -10.19 -2.34
CA ALA A 177 14.11 -10.18 -1.94
C ALA A 177 14.30 -10.43 -0.44
N LEU A 178 13.43 -9.90 0.42
CA LEU A 178 13.44 -10.19 1.86
C LEU A 178 13.23 -11.67 2.15
N GLY A 179 12.29 -12.34 1.47
CA GLY A 179 12.05 -13.77 1.61
C GLY A 179 13.20 -14.60 1.03
N ARG A 180 13.71 -14.24 -0.14
CA ARG A 180 14.82 -14.93 -0.81
C ARG A 180 16.11 -14.90 0.03
N THR A 181 16.40 -13.76 0.68
CA THR A 181 17.63 -13.57 1.49
C THR A 181 17.45 -13.94 2.96
N TYR A 182 16.34 -14.60 3.31
CA TYR A 182 16.13 -15.15 4.63
C TYR A 182 17.04 -16.38 4.84
N PRO A 183 17.53 -16.65 6.06
CA PRO A 183 18.29 -17.87 6.34
C PRO A 183 17.55 -19.15 5.93
N GLY A 184 18.13 -19.93 5.04
CA GLY A 184 17.49 -21.10 4.43
C GLY A 184 16.63 -20.77 3.18
N GLY A 185 16.61 -19.50 2.73
CA GLY A 185 16.00 -19.07 1.48
C GLY A 185 14.47 -19.04 1.51
N MET A 186 13.86 -18.92 0.32
CA MET A 186 12.42 -18.73 0.14
C MET A 186 11.57 -19.84 0.81
N SER A 187 11.98 -21.10 0.71
CA SER A 187 11.23 -22.21 1.31
C SER A 187 11.20 -22.13 2.84
N ALA A 188 12.32 -21.78 3.46
CA ALA A 188 12.40 -21.59 4.91
C ALA A 188 11.57 -20.36 5.33
N PHE A 189 11.58 -19.29 4.54
CA PHE A 189 10.79 -18.10 4.80
C PHE A 189 9.28 -18.38 4.78
N VAL A 190 8.78 -19.04 3.74
CA VAL A 190 7.36 -19.42 3.63
C VAL A 190 6.96 -20.38 4.74
N SER A 191 7.85 -21.31 5.11
CA SER A 191 7.63 -22.18 6.27
C SER A 191 7.51 -21.39 7.57
N ALA A 192 8.36 -20.36 7.77
CA ALA A 192 8.29 -19.48 8.93
C ALA A 192 6.99 -18.68 8.96
N MET A 193 6.52 -18.14 7.83
CA MET A 193 5.22 -17.44 7.73
C MET A 193 4.05 -18.34 8.16
N ASN A 194 4.01 -19.59 7.68
CA ASN A 194 2.94 -20.53 8.03
C ASN A 194 3.06 -21.04 9.48
N ASN A 195 4.28 -21.21 9.99
CA ASN A 195 4.52 -21.55 11.39
C ASN A 195 4.01 -20.45 12.32
N LYS A 196 4.33 -19.18 11.99
CA LYS A 196 3.83 -18.02 12.72
C LYS A 196 2.31 -17.91 12.68
N ALA A 197 1.69 -18.13 11.53
CA ALA A 197 0.23 -18.16 11.43
C ALA A 197 -0.39 -19.21 12.37
N ARG A 198 0.18 -20.42 12.44
CA ARG A 198 -0.28 -21.47 13.36
C ARG A 198 -0.05 -21.11 14.84
N GLU A 199 1.12 -20.55 15.17
CA GLU A 199 1.46 -20.06 16.51
C GLU A 199 0.44 -19.02 16.99
N LEU A 200 0.03 -18.10 16.11
CA LEU A 200 -0.96 -17.06 16.39
C LEU A 200 -2.41 -17.55 16.38
N GLY A 201 -2.64 -18.84 16.09
CA GLY A 201 -3.99 -19.40 15.99
C GLY A 201 -4.77 -19.02 14.73
N MET A 202 -4.09 -18.52 13.70
CA MET A 202 -4.64 -18.12 12.40
C MET A 202 -4.93 -19.37 11.54
N ARG A 203 -6.00 -20.07 11.86
CA ARG A 203 -6.31 -21.41 11.30
C ARG A 203 -6.81 -21.37 9.86
N ASP A 204 -7.33 -20.23 9.42
CA ASP A 204 -7.86 -20.01 8.08
C ASP A 204 -6.81 -19.36 7.17
N THR A 205 -5.54 -19.28 7.61
CA THR A 205 -4.48 -18.57 6.92
C THR A 205 -3.46 -19.52 6.32
N GLN A 206 -3.12 -19.26 5.05
CA GLN A 206 -2.08 -19.97 4.32
C GLN A 206 -1.24 -18.97 3.50
N TYR A 207 0.07 -19.17 3.53
CA TYR A 207 1.03 -18.42 2.71
C TYR A 207 1.79 -19.37 1.78
N VAL A 208 2.00 -18.96 0.53
CA VAL A 208 2.82 -19.68 -0.46
C VAL A 208 3.99 -18.85 -0.97
N GLU A 209 3.97 -17.53 -0.73
CA GLU A 209 5.04 -16.62 -1.11
C GLU A 209 4.93 -15.28 -0.32
N PRO A 210 5.99 -14.41 -0.29
CA PRO A 210 6.04 -13.26 0.61
C PRO A 210 5.34 -11.99 0.10
N THR A 211 4.84 -11.94 -1.14
CA THR A 211 4.38 -10.69 -1.76
C THR A 211 2.85 -10.52 -1.75
N GLY A 212 2.10 -11.61 -1.81
CA GLY A 212 0.64 -11.63 -2.00
C GLY A 212 0.21 -11.50 -3.45
N LEU A 213 1.08 -11.78 -4.41
CA LEU A 213 0.73 -11.86 -5.83
C LEU A 213 -0.04 -13.14 -6.13
N SER A 214 0.28 -14.22 -5.43
CA SER A 214 -0.44 -15.48 -5.55
C SER A 214 -1.81 -15.41 -4.87
N SER A 215 -2.86 -15.82 -5.60
CA SER A 215 -4.21 -15.98 -5.03
C SER A 215 -4.32 -17.09 -4.00
N ARG A 216 -3.27 -17.90 -3.86
CA ARG A 216 -3.16 -18.96 -2.83
C ARG A 216 -2.70 -18.42 -1.46
N ASN A 217 -2.25 -17.16 -1.37
CA ASN A 217 -2.12 -16.48 -0.09
C ASN A 217 -3.51 -16.07 0.38
N GLN A 218 -4.05 -16.81 1.32
CA GLN A 218 -5.44 -16.70 1.76
C GLN A 218 -5.54 -16.54 3.27
N SER A 219 -6.60 -15.86 3.72
CA SER A 219 -6.89 -15.68 5.15
C SER A 219 -8.36 -15.30 5.35
N SER A 220 -8.82 -15.36 6.60
CA SER A 220 -10.09 -14.78 7.04
C SER A 220 -9.86 -13.40 7.68
N ALA A 221 -10.92 -12.59 7.78
CA ALA A 221 -10.81 -11.28 8.43
C ALA A 221 -10.49 -11.39 9.93
N LYS A 222 -10.93 -12.44 10.59
CA LYS A 222 -10.59 -12.73 12.01
C LYS A 222 -9.10 -13.00 12.19
N ASP A 223 -8.53 -13.83 11.34
CA ASP A 223 -7.10 -14.14 11.37
C ASP A 223 -6.26 -12.92 11.08
N LEU A 224 -6.68 -12.11 10.10
CA LEU A 224 -5.98 -10.84 9.78
C LEU A 224 -6.08 -9.83 10.92
N ALA A 225 -7.17 -9.78 11.67
CA ALA A 225 -7.25 -8.92 12.85
C ALA A 225 -6.25 -9.38 13.93
N THR A 226 -6.03 -10.69 14.08
CA THR A 226 -4.99 -11.23 14.96
C THR A 226 -3.60 -10.80 14.48
N LEU A 227 -3.30 -10.93 13.19
CA LEU A 227 -2.03 -10.49 12.61
C LEU A 227 -1.78 -8.99 12.84
N VAL A 228 -2.80 -8.15 12.59
CA VAL A 228 -2.70 -6.69 12.81
C VAL A 228 -2.41 -6.37 14.27
N ASN A 229 -3.06 -7.06 15.21
CA ASN A 229 -2.84 -6.87 16.64
C ASN A 229 -1.39 -7.17 17.04
N ILE A 230 -0.82 -8.25 16.56
CA ILE A 230 0.56 -8.65 16.86
C ILE A 230 1.55 -7.71 16.14
N ALA A 231 1.34 -7.43 14.86
CA ALA A 231 2.20 -6.54 14.08
C ALA A 231 2.22 -5.10 14.67
N TYR A 232 1.12 -4.64 15.26
CA TYR A 232 1.04 -3.35 15.94
C TYR A 232 1.96 -3.25 17.16
N SER A 233 2.33 -4.36 17.79
CA SER A 233 3.28 -4.36 18.92
C SER A 233 4.71 -4.07 18.48
N ASP A 234 5.05 -4.23 17.19
CA ASP A 234 6.36 -3.95 16.63
C ASP A 234 6.47 -2.47 16.21
N PRO A 235 7.36 -1.65 16.85
CA PRO A 235 7.50 -0.23 16.51
C PRO A 235 7.95 0.00 15.06
N MET A 236 8.82 -0.87 14.50
CA MET A 236 9.33 -0.72 13.14
C MET A 236 8.24 -1.00 12.09
N LEU A 237 7.39 -2.01 12.32
CA LEU A 237 6.25 -2.26 11.43
C LEU A 237 5.25 -1.11 11.46
N ARG A 238 5.01 -0.51 12.63
CA ARG A 238 4.17 0.69 12.74
C ARG A 238 4.77 1.84 11.94
N GLU A 239 6.02 2.19 12.21
CA GLU A 239 6.73 3.29 11.55
C GLU A 239 6.69 3.12 10.04
N PHE A 240 7.13 1.95 9.53
CA PHE A 240 7.22 1.73 8.08
C PHE A 240 5.87 1.69 7.40
N SER A 241 4.87 1.05 8.00
CA SER A 241 3.55 0.96 7.37
C SER A 241 2.80 2.30 7.34
N THR A 242 3.05 3.20 8.28
CA THR A 242 2.37 4.50 8.38
C THR A 242 3.18 5.67 7.83
N SER A 243 4.43 5.45 7.40
CA SER A 243 5.24 6.47 6.73
C SER A 243 4.50 7.05 5.51
N PRO A 244 4.35 8.37 5.38
CA PRO A 244 3.66 8.98 4.24
C PRO A 244 4.37 8.74 2.92
N GLY A 245 5.69 8.76 2.93
CA GLY A 245 6.54 8.56 1.77
C GLY A 245 8.01 8.49 2.15
N THR A 246 8.82 8.03 1.21
CA THR A 246 10.27 7.99 1.36
C THR A 246 10.97 8.19 0.02
N HIS A 247 12.26 8.46 0.09
CA HIS A 247 13.14 8.52 -1.07
C HIS A 247 14.24 7.50 -0.90
N VAL A 248 14.52 6.74 -1.95
CA VAL A 248 15.64 5.80 -1.97
C VAL A 248 16.55 6.11 -3.14
N GLU A 249 17.85 6.01 -2.93
CA GLU A 249 18.86 6.14 -3.97
C GLU A 249 18.98 4.83 -4.74
N VAL A 250 18.84 4.91 -6.06
CA VAL A 250 18.99 3.77 -6.98
C VAL A 250 19.98 4.17 -8.06
N GLY A 251 21.22 3.77 -7.91
CA GLY A 251 22.34 4.28 -8.72
C GLY A 251 22.45 5.80 -8.56
N ASN A 252 22.42 6.54 -9.67
CA ASN A 252 22.49 8.02 -9.67
C ASN A 252 21.09 8.69 -9.61
N ARG A 253 20.05 7.99 -9.18
CA ARG A 253 18.66 8.51 -9.18
C ARG A 253 18.04 8.38 -7.81
N LEU A 254 17.42 9.47 -7.36
CA LEU A 254 16.56 9.48 -6.18
C LEU A 254 15.12 9.15 -6.59
N LEU A 255 14.59 8.03 -6.12
CA LEU A 255 13.23 7.57 -6.41
C LEU A 255 12.32 7.88 -5.22
N ALA A 256 11.26 8.65 -5.46
CA ALA A 256 10.23 8.92 -4.46
C ALA A 256 9.20 7.79 -4.43
N TYR A 257 8.87 7.29 -3.24
CA TYR A 257 7.80 6.32 -2.99
C TYR A 257 6.78 6.91 -2.03
N ASN A 258 5.50 6.63 -2.25
CA ASN A 258 4.41 7.12 -1.41
C ASN A 258 3.64 5.96 -0.80
N ASN A 259 2.99 6.23 0.32
CA ASN A 259 2.10 5.27 0.96
C ASN A 259 0.91 4.92 0.05
N THR A 260 0.56 3.64 0.00
CA THR A 260 -0.58 3.17 -0.79
C THR A 260 -1.93 3.47 -0.15
N ASN A 261 -1.96 3.73 1.16
CA ASN A 261 -3.15 4.15 1.90
C ASN A 261 -3.22 5.68 2.01
N ARG A 262 -4.15 6.29 1.31
CA ARG A 262 -4.33 7.75 1.33
C ARG A 262 -4.73 8.32 2.69
N LEU A 263 -5.33 7.51 3.56
CA LEU A 263 -5.72 7.94 4.92
C LEU A 263 -4.51 8.34 5.77
N VAL A 264 -3.32 7.81 5.49
CA VAL A 264 -2.08 8.18 6.19
C VAL A 264 -1.75 9.68 6.03
N HIS A 265 -2.18 10.30 4.92
CA HIS A 265 -2.00 11.73 4.68
C HIS A 265 -3.14 12.59 5.24
N ASN A 266 -4.20 11.98 5.76
CA ASN A 266 -5.35 12.71 6.29
C ASN A 266 -5.14 13.00 7.79
N PRO A 267 -5.02 14.29 8.20
CA PRO A 267 -4.74 14.66 9.58
C PRO A 267 -5.85 14.27 10.57
N ASN A 268 -7.04 13.94 10.06
CA ASN A 268 -8.14 13.48 10.88
C ASN A 268 -8.03 11.98 11.24
N TRP A 269 -7.01 11.27 10.78
CA TRP A 269 -6.78 9.87 11.08
C TRP A 269 -5.51 9.66 11.91
N GLU A 270 -5.65 9.01 13.05
CA GLU A 270 -4.54 8.53 13.87
C GLU A 270 -4.34 7.03 13.60
N ILE A 271 -3.52 6.73 12.58
CA ILE A 271 -3.27 5.36 12.12
C ILE A 271 -1.97 4.85 12.75
N GLY A 272 -2.06 3.74 13.48
CA GLY A 272 -0.90 3.12 14.11
C GLY A 272 -0.25 2.00 13.30
N LEU A 273 -1.01 1.35 12.40
CA LEU A 273 -0.53 0.33 11.47
C LEU A 273 -1.50 0.22 10.30
N GLN A 274 -1.00 -0.09 9.11
CA GLN A 274 -1.88 -0.35 7.97
C GLN A 274 -1.21 -1.20 6.88
N LYS A 275 -2.03 -1.83 6.04
CA LYS A 275 -1.59 -2.40 4.76
C LYS A 275 -2.75 -2.47 3.78
N THR A 276 -2.49 -2.08 2.53
CA THR A 276 -3.43 -2.28 1.42
C THR A 276 -3.05 -3.48 0.58
N GLY A 277 -4.02 -4.06 -0.12
CA GLY A 277 -3.81 -5.13 -1.09
C GLY A 277 -4.71 -5.00 -2.31
N TYR A 278 -4.26 -5.53 -3.45
CA TYR A 278 -5.05 -5.70 -4.65
C TYR A 278 -4.41 -6.72 -5.59
N ILE A 279 -5.16 -7.71 -5.95
CA ILE A 279 -5.06 -8.52 -7.18
C ILE A 279 -6.51 -8.74 -7.66
N SER A 280 -6.70 -9.14 -8.91
CA SER A 280 -8.05 -9.35 -9.46
C SER A 280 -8.88 -10.34 -8.63
N GLU A 281 -8.26 -11.41 -8.16
CA GLU A 281 -8.89 -12.47 -7.38
C GLU A 281 -9.27 -12.05 -5.95
N ALA A 282 -8.53 -11.11 -5.37
CA ALA A 282 -8.76 -10.61 -4.01
C ALA A 282 -9.66 -9.38 -3.94
N GLY A 283 -9.87 -8.67 -5.07
CA GLY A 283 -10.45 -7.34 -5.01
C GLY A 283 -9.60 -6.34 -4.23
N GLN A 284 -10.18 -5.24 -3.81
CA GLN A 284 -9.49 -4.23 -3.02
C GLN A 284 -9.53 -4.58 -1.53
N CYS A 285 -8.36 -4.67 -0.89
CA CYS A 285 -8.21 -5.03 0.52
C CYS A 285 -7.54 -3.93 1.34
N LEU A 286 -7.91 -3.80 2.61
CA LEU A 286 -7.30 -2.91 3.60
C LEU A 286 -7.36 -3.58 4.97
N VAL A 287 -6.24 -3.57 5.67
CA VAL A 287 -6.22 -3.76 7.13
C VAL A 287 -5.60 -2.53 7.77
N MET A 288 -6.11 -2.17 8.94
CA MET A 288 -5.67 -0.95 9.62
C MET A 288 -5.93 -1.04 11.12
N GLN A 289 -4.96 -0.60 11.91
CA GLN A 289 -5.15 -0.22 13.30
C GLN A 289 -5.21 1.31 13.34
N ALA A 290 -6.24 1.88 13.96
CA ALA A 290 -6.40 3.31 14.09
C ALA A 290 -7.15 3.68 15.37
N LYS A 291 -6.96 4.93 15.85
CA LYS A 291 -7.75 5.48 16.94
C LYS A 291 -8.95 6.26 16.38
N VAL A 292 -10.16 5.88 16.80
CA VAL A 292 -11.41 6.48 16.35
C VAL A 292 -12.30 6.67 17.58
N ALA A 293 -12.85 7.85 17.78
CA ALA A 293 -13.71 8.18 18.95
C ALA A 293 -13.08 7.76 20.29
N GLY A 294 -11.76 7.93 20.43
CA GLY A 294 -11.02 7.59 21.65
C GLY A 294 -10.65 6.10 21.80
N ARG A 295 -11.14 5.22 20.91
CA ARG A 295 -10.90 3.76 20.95
C ARG A 295 -9.83 3.35 19.95
N LYS A 296 -9.03 2.36 20.30
CA LYS A 296 -8.10 1.70 19.36
C LYS A 296 -8.84 0.58 18.63
N LEU A 297 -8.99 0.72 17.34
CA LEU A 297 -9.73 -0.22 16.51
C LEU A 297 -8.80 -0.95 15.55
N ILE A 298 -9.08 -2.23 15.35
CA ILE A 298 -8.55 -3.00 14.23
C ILE A 298 -9.67 -3.15 13.21
N MET A 299 -9.42 -2.73 11.98
CA MET A 299 -10.35 -2.76 10.87
C MET A 299 -9.80 -3.64 9.76
N VAL A 300 -10.60 -4.57 9.27
CA VAL A 300 -10.29 -5.43 8.13
C VAL A 300 -11.40 -5.31 7.11
N PHE A 301 -11.04 -4.95 5.88
CA PHE A 301 -11.93 -4.85 4.73
C PHE A 301 -11.31 -5.67 3.59
N LEU A 302 -12.01 -6.70 3.12
CA LEU A 302 -11.56 -7.55 2.02
C LEU A 302 -12.55 -7.50 0.86
N ASP A 303 -12.02 -7.68 -0.33
CA ASP A 303 -12.77 -7.75 -1.57
C ASP A 303 -13.77 -6.61 -1.73
N SER A 304 -13.29 -5.38 -1.56
CA SER A 304 -14.13 -4.19 -1.75
C SER A 304 -14.29 -3.85 -3.23
N ALA A 305 -15.53 -3.56 -3.62
CA ALA A 305 -15.90 -3.25 -4.99
C ALA A 305 -15.46 -1.82 -5.37
N GLY A 306 -14.45 -1.69 -6.23
CA GLY A 306 -13.97 -0.40 -6.74
C GLY A 306 -12.72 0.14 -6.04
N LYS A 307 -12.01 1.00 -6.76
CA LYS A 307 -10.62 1.39 -6.43
C LYS A 307 -10.44 2.06 -5.07
N LEU A 308 -11.42 2.82 -4.60
CA LEU A 308 -11.34 3.59 -3.34
C LEU A 308 -12.36 3.13 -2.30
N SER A 309 -13.17 2.13 -2.60
CA SER A 309 -14.30 1.73 -1.76
C SER A 309 -13.87 1.24 -0.37
N ARG A 310 -12.75 0.51 -0.25
CA ARG A 310 -12.18 0.13 1.05
C ARG A 310 -11.82 1.32 1.95
N ILE A 311 -11.42 2.45 1.33
CA ILE A 311 -11.16 3.71 2.04
C ILE A 311 -12.49 4.33 2.49
N GLY A 312 -13.49 4.33 1.60
CA GLY A 312 -14.85 4.77 1.93
C GLY A 312 -15.49 3.94 3.04
N ASP A 313 -15.20 2.64 3.10
CA ASP A 313 -15.70 1.75 4.15
C ASP A 313 -15.08 2.12 5.52
N ALA A 314 -13.79 2.40 5.58
CA ALA A 314 -13.14 2.91 6.79
C ALA A 314 -13.77 4.24 7.26
N GLU A 315 -14.05 5.17 6.33
CA GLU A 315 -14.72 6.44 6.65
C GLU A 315 -16.18 6.24 7.12
N ARG A 316 -16.93 5.26 6.56
CA ARG A 316 -18.29 4.91 7.01
C ARG A 316 -18.27 4.40 8.46
N VAL A 317 -17.37 3.48 8.76
CA VAL A 317 -17.19 2.95 10.12
C VAL A 317 -16.81 4.07 11.08
N ARG A 318 -15.87 4.92 10.72
CA ARG A 318 -15.46 6.07 11.52
C ARG A 318 -16.65 6.99 11.82
N LYS A 319 -17.35 7.45 10.78
CA LYS A 319 -18.50 8.34 10.90
C LYS A 319 -19.60 7.72 11.76
N TRP A 320 -19.87 6.44 11.58
CA TRP A 320 -20.87 5.72 12.37
C TRP A 320 -20.53 5.74 13.86
N LEU A 321 -19.28 5.45 14.24
CA LEU A 321 -18.83 5.48 15.63
C LEU A 321 -18.85 6.89 16.23
N GLU A 322 -18.49 7.92 15.45
CA GLU A 322 -18.51 9.31 15.89
C GLU A 322 -19.94 9.84 16.11
N THR A 323 -20.93 9.34 15.37
CA THR A 323 -22.31 9.82 15.43
C THR A 323 -23.21 9.06 16.39
N HIS A 324 -23.00 7.76 16.56
CA HIS A 324 -23.88 6.91 17.37
C HIS A 324 -23.30 6.58 18.76
N GLY A 325 -22.09 7.06 19.05
CA GLY A 325 -21.38 6.64 20.24
C GLY A 325 -20.98 5.15 20.15
N VAL A 326 -20.50 4.61 21.25
CA VAL A 326 -20.16 3.18 21.32
C VAL A 326 -21.44 2.38 21.50
N PRO A 327 -21.84 1.51 20.55
CA PRO A 327 -22.96 0.62 20.78
C PRO A 327 -22.63 -0.30 21.97
N THR A 328 -23.51 -0.39 22.93
CA THR A 328 -23.39 -1.33 24.05
C THR A 328 -23.58 -2.78 23.61
N HIS A 329 -24.04 -2.99 22.36
CA HIS A 329 -24.16 -4.30 21.72
C HIS A 329 -23.85 -4.19 20.24
N ALA A 330 -22.95 -5.04 19.75
CA ALA A 330 -22.66 -5.12 18.31
C ALA A 330 -23.91 -5.58 17.54
N PRO A 331 -24.27 -4.96 16.40
CA PRO A 331 -25.31 -5.49 15.55
C PRO A 331 -24.90 -6.91 15.07
N VAL A 332 -25.69 -7.90 15.41
CA VAL A 332 -25.50 -9.27 14.94
C VAL A 332 -26.00 -9.33 13.50
N VAL A 333 -25.10 -9.18 12.53
CA VAL A 333 -25.41 -9.54 11.15
C VAL A 333 -25.39 -11.07 11.08
N PRO A 334 -26.42 -11.74 10.56
CA PRO A 334 -26.43 -13.19 10.51
C PRO A 334 -25.21 -13.70 9.70
N SER A 335 -24.37 -14.47 10.35
CA SER A 335 -23.28 -15.17 9.68
C SER A 335 -23.89 -16.28 8.84
N GLY A 336 -24.01 -16.04 7.52
CA GLY A 336 -24.21 -17.13 6.60
C GLY A 336 -22.96 -18.02 6.66
N ASN A 337 -23.10 -19.20 7.25
CA ASN A 337 -22.03 -20.20 7.32
C ASN A 337 -21.72 -20.75 5.92
N THR A 338 -21.07 -19.97 5.09
CA THR A 338 -20.51 -20.51 3.84
C THR A 338 -19.00 -20.64 4.03
N VAL A 339 -18.60 -21.79 4.52
CA VAL A 339 -17.20 -22.20 4.51
C VAL A 339 -16.85 -22.57 3.07
N ILE A 340 -16.27 -21.63 2.33
CA ILE A 340 -15.70 -21.94 1.02
C ILE A 340 -14.28 -22.43 1.26
N ARG A 341 -14.14 -23.72 1.44
CA ARG A 341 -12.85 -24.40 1.35
C ARG A 341 -12.60 -24.75 -0.10
N GLN A 342 -11.48 -24.26 -0.62
CA GLN A 342 -10.80 -24.63 -1.86
C GLN A 342 -11.61 -24.53 -3.16
N VAL A 343 -11.23 -23.57 -3.97
CA VAL A 343 -11.21 -23.73 -5.42
C VAL A 343 -9.76 -24.01 -5.80
N SER A 344 -9.42 -25.30 -5.94
CA SER A 344 -8.20 -25.74 -6.60
C SER A 344 -8.41 -25.61 -8.10
N GLY A 345 -7.59 -24.79 -8.74
CA GLY A 345 -7.38 -24.73 -10.17
C GLY A 345 -5.89 -24.79 -10.42
#